data_5a2e653b24c4e1189bf536c8f6c92a6c
#
_entry.id   5a2e653b24c4e1189bf536c8f6c92a6c
#
_cell.length_a   1.000
_cell.length_b   1.000
_cell.length_c   1.000
_cell.angle_alpha   90.00
_cell.angle_beta   90.00
_cell.angle_gamma   90.00
#
_symmetry.space_group_name_H-M   'P 1'
#
loop_
_entity.id
_entity.type
_entity.pdbx_description
1 polymer ?
#
loop_
_entity_poly.entity_id
_entity_poly.type
_entity_poly.pdbx_seq_one_letter_code
_entity_poly.pdbx_strand_id
1 'polypeptide(L)'
;MKSDLATQFYDHVASVDMETFYDGGYTLTSKTQAMTEYIWDERFEAQTCALMLDTWERPEVAVGHREIKRLLDAVDWANTAFLGHHTQFDGLISTHYFDTYPVFWLDNMSLSRAIYGVDVAHSHKALCARLGITAKKHDGALKDIKGVRLADMTREQIDALKVYNADDAEEALAVFRKIWQYLPFEELRIIDTTIRMYCEPLIELDGPMLKELHRGEGVRRASLVKEAGTTAAVLGSAPKFADLLRSLGVEPPMKTSPKTGKPTFAFAKTDLEFKALLGHPNEAVRAAVEARLGTKSSIVESRSSRLIKRLGRPTPVYLSYAAARTLRWGGGDSCLAGDTRITVRRAGQVLDIELSSLQADDLVWDGAEFVEHGGLIDKGVQEVITYQGVTGTVGHEVLCEETGEFHTLGYAAAAGYTLATEDSTAAVESAAQAMSTREGSLRQ
;
A
#
# COMPACT_ATOMS: atom_id res chain seq x y z
N MET A 1 -5.60 -24.01 25.60
CA MET A 1 -6.84 -24.12 24.82
C MET A 1 -6.49 -23.66 23.41
N LYS A 2 -6.30 -24.58 22.45
CA LYS A 2 -6.27 -24.21 21.03
C LYS A 2 -7.66 -23.64 20.74
N SER A 3 -7.76 -22.47 20.13
CA SER A 3 -9.07 -22.01 19.67
C SER A 3 -9.52 -23.00 18.59
N ASP A 4 -10.56 -23.76 18.85
CA ASP A 4 -11.11 -24.77 17.95
C ASP A 4 -11.53 -24.17 16.58
N LEU A 5 -11.53 -22.86 16.46
CA LEU A 5 -11.88 -22.10 15.25
C LEU A 5 -10.79 -22.14 14.17
N ALA A 6 -9.51 -22.06 14.51
CA ALA A 6 -8.43 -22.08 13.52
C ALA A 6 -8.34 -23.46 12.83
N THR A 7 -8.55 -24.55 13.56
CA THR A 7 -8.55 -25.92 13.04
C THR A 7 -9.73 -26.25 12.12
N GLN A 8 -10.73 -25.36 11.98
CA GLN A 8 -11.83 -25.51 11.03
C GLN A 8 -11.46 -25.04 9.61
N PHE A 9 -10.36 -24.31 9.45
CA PHE A 9 -9.99 -23.69 8.17
C PHE A 9 -8.72 -24.27 7.55
N TYR A 10 -7.82 -24.80 8.36
CA TYR A 10 -6.62 -25.51 7.90
C TYR A 10 -6.12 -26.47 8.97
N ASP A 11 -5.54 -27.58 8.53
CA ASP A 11 -4.97 -28.60 9.41
C ASP A 11 -3.49 -28.36 9.69
N HIS A 12 -2.78 -27.77 8.71
CA HIS A 12 -1.34 -27.56 8.73
C HIS A 12 -0.94 -26.13 8.35
N VAL A 13 0.26 -25.75 8.74
CA VAL A 13 0.89 -24.50 8.33
C VAL A 13 2.21 -24.82 7.62
N ALA A 14 2.38 -24.33 6.40
CA ALA A 14 3.62 -24.37 5.65
C ALA A 14 4.25 -22.98 5.63
N SER A 15 5.41 -22.83 6.24
CA SER A 15 6.25 -21.64 6.07
C SER A 15 7.00 -21.74 4.76
N VAL A 16 6.89 -20.74 3.92
CA VAL A 16 7.53 -20.68 2.59
C VAL A 16 8.29 -19.37 2.48
N ASP A 17 9.51 -19.47 1.96
CA ASP A 17 10.39 -18.35 1.67
C ASP A 17 11.07 -18.58 0.32
N MET A 18 11.15 -17.54 -0.53
CA MET A 18 11.71 -17.64 -1.87
C MET A 18 12.81 -16.62 -2.13
N GLU A 19 13.94 -17.12 -2.62
CA GLU A 19 15.01 -16.27 -3.10
C GLU A 19 14.99 -16.13 -4.62
N THR A 20 15.16 -14.91 -5.10
CA THR A 20 15.00 -14.57 -6.50
C THR A 20 16.21 -13.80 -7.04
N PHE A 21 16.42 -13.88 -8.35
CA PHE A 21 17.47 -13.10 -9.01
C PHE A 21 17.23 -11.60 -8.86
N TYR A 22 18.28 -10.86 -8.55
CA TYR A 22 18.29 -9.40 -8.51
C TYR A 22 19.66 -8.84 -8.91
N ASP A 23 19.68 -7.60 -9.40
CA ASP A 23 20.91 -6.87 -9.75
C ASP A 23 20.84 -5.39 -9.39
N GLY A 24 21.79 -4.58 -9.90
CA GLY A 24 21.82 -3.14 -9.63
C GLY A 24 20.69 -2.33 -10.26
N GLY A 25 20.06 -2.83 -11.32
CA GLY A 25 18.98 -2.20 -12.08
C GLY A 25 17.62 -2.92 -11.95
N TYR A 26 17.62 -4.09 -11.33
CA TYR A 26 16.45 -4.94 -11.14
C TYR A 26 16.39 -5.43 -9.70
N THR A 27 15.65 -4.74 -8.86
CA THR A 27 15.57 -5.01 -7.42
C THR A 27 14.34 -4.37 -6.79
N LEU A 28 13.75 -5.03 -5.80
CA LEU A 28 12.62 -4.53 -5.00
C LEU A 28 12.97 -3.30 -4.14
N THR A 29 14.23 -3.04 -3.88
CA THR A 29 14.66 -1.86 -3.12
C THR A 29 14.58 -0.56 -3.93
N SER A 30 14.33 -0.64 -5.23
CA SER A 30 14.10 0.52 -6.09
C SER A 30 12.74 1.14 -5.78
N LYS A 31 12.71 2.43 -5.43
CA LYS A 31 11.46 3.19 -5.25
C LYS A 31 10.63 3.32 -6.53
N THR A 32 11.16 2.87 -7.66
CA THR A 32 10.56 2.99 -8.99
C THR A 32 9.95 1.71 -9.51
N GLN A 33 10.21 0.58 -8.85
CA GLN A 33 9.73 -0.74 -9.28
C GLN A 33 8.71 -1.29 -8.29
N ALA A 34 7.47 -1.49 -8.73
CA ALA A 34 6.46 -2.17 -7.95
C ALA A 34 6.75 -3.68 -7.88
N MET A 35 6.29 -4.35 -6.83
CA MET A 35 6.46 -5.79 -6.65
C MET A 35 5.94 -6.60 -7.85
N THR A 36 4.77 -6.23 -8.40
CA THR A 36 4.22 -6.84 -9.61
C THR A 36 5.09 -6.63 -10.85
N GLU A 37 5.69 -5.44 -11.00
CA GLU A 37 6.61 -5.17 -12.11
C GLU A 37 7.91 -5.95 -11.98
N TYR A 38 8.34 -6.25 -10.75
CA TYR A 38 9.49 -7.11 -10.50
C TYR A 38 9.17 -8.58 -10.81
N ILE A 39 8.07 -9.11 -10.26
CA ILE A 39 7.71 -10.53 -10.41
C ILE A 39 7.35 -10.86 -11.86
N TRP A 40 6.73 -9.94 -12.61
CA TRP A 40 6.29 -10.17 -14.00
C TRP A 40 7.29 -9.71 -15.06
N ASP A 41 8.47 -9.25 -14.65
CA ASP A 41 9.55 -8.89 -15.59
C ASP A 41 10.14 -10.14 -16.23
N GLU A 42 10.60 -10.07 -17.47
CA GLU A 42 11.25 -11.17 -18.20
C GLU A 42 12.55 -11.64 -17.53
N ARG A 43 13.15 -10.78 -16.69
CA ARG A 43 14.35 -11.11 -15.91
C ARG A 43 14.05 -11.93 -14.68
N PHE A 44 12.78 -12.11 -14.31
CA PHE A 44 12.43 -12.83 -13.10
C PHE A 44 12.95 -14.27 -13.12
N GLU A 45 13.54 -14.70 -12.03
CA GLU A 45 14.01 -16.06 -11.81
C GLU A 45 13.88 -16.41 -10.33
N ALA A 46 13.04 -17.39 -10.01
CA ALA A 46 13.02 -18.00 -8.69
C ALA A 46 14.21 -18.95 -8.59
N GLN A 47 15.15 -18.64 -7.69
CA GLN A 47 16.42 -19.36 -7.55
C GLN A 47 16.30 -20.49 -6.54
N THR A 48 15.76 -20.21 -5.35
CA THR A 48 15.46 -21.23 -4.33
C THR A 48 14.11 -21.00 -3.70
N CYS A 49 13.55 -22.06 -3.13
CA CYS A 49 12.37 -22.03 -2.27
C CYS A 49 12.61 -22.96 -1.10
N ALA A 50 12.51 -22.42 0.11
CA ALA A 50 12.46 -23.20 1.33
C ALA A 50 11.00 -23.39 1.75
N LEU A 51 10.66 -24.58 2.21
CA LEU A 51 9.36 -24.94 2.75
C LEU A 51 9.53 -25.73 4.04
N MET A 52 8.79 -25.34 5.07
CA MET A 52 8.74 -26.06 6.34
C MET A 52 7.28 -26.24 6.78
N LEU A 53 6.80 -27.47 6.77
CA LEU A 53 5.53 -27.81 7.40
C LEU A 53 5.68 -27.80 8.94
N ASP A 54 4.60 -27.46 9.61
CA ASP A 54 4.53 -27.44 11.07
C ASP A 54 4.76 -28.81 11.73
N THR A 55 4.64 -29.89 10.94
CA THR A 55 4.90 -31.27 11.33
C THR A 55 6.32 -31.76 11.02
N TRP A 56 7.11 -30.97 10.27
CA TRP A 56 8.47 -31.37 9.91
C TRP A 56 9.49 -30.93 10.98
N GLU A 57 10.58 -31.67 11.08
CA GLU A 57 11.70 -31.34 11.98
C GLU A 57 12.62 -30.25 11.42
N ARG A 58 12.70 -30.15 10.11
CA ARG A 58 13.57 -29.19 9.39
C ARG A 58 12.97 -28.82 8.03
N PRO A 59 13.30 -27.64 7.49
CA PRO A 59 12.84 -27.24 6.17
C PRO A 59 13.49 -28.07 5.05
N GLU A 60 12.75 -28.23 3.94
CA GLU A 60 13.27 -28.68 2.66
C GLU A 60 13.53 -27.48 1.76
N VAL A 61 14.60 -27.53 0.96
CA VAL A 61 14.97 -26.44 0.04
C VAL A 61 15.13 -26.99 -1.38
N ALA A 62 14.31 -26.48 -2.26
CA ALA A 62 14.37 -26.74 -3.70
C ALA A 62 15.18 -25.65 -4.42
N VAL A 63 15.86 -26.03 -5.51
CA VAL A 63 16.71 -25.15 -6.32
C VAL A 63 16.24 -25.17 -7.77
N GLY A 64 15.86 -23.99 -8.29
CA GLY A 64 15.38 -23.81 -9.63
C GLY A 64 13.93 -24.24 -9.86
N HIS A 65 13.33 -23.70 -10.90
CA HIS A 65 11.90 -23.75 -11.16
C HIS A 65 11.27 -25.14 -11.04
N ARG A 66 11.90 -26.16 -11.66
CA ARG A 66 11.35 -27.53 -11.67
C ARG A 66 11.29 -28.16 -10.28
N GLU A 67 12.34 -27.99 -9.48
CA GLU A 67 12.40 -28.58 -8.14
C GLU A 67 11.50 -27.80 -7.17
N ILE A 68 11.41 -26.47 -7.33
CA ILE A 68 10.46 -25.63 -6.58
C ILE A 68 9.03 -26.08 -6.87
N LYS A 69 8.65 -26.26 -8.14
CA LYS A 69 7.32 -26.77 -8.50
C LYS A 69 7.03 -28.10 -7.83
N ARG A 70 8.00 -29.04 -7.87
CA ARG A 70 7.85 -30.36 -7.25
C ARG A 70 7.67 -30.29 -5.74
N LEU A 71 8.44 -29.41 -5.06
CA LEU A 71 8.34 -29.22 -3.62
C LEU A 71 6.96 -28.67 -3.23
N LEU A 72 6.49 -27.64 -3.94
CA LEU A 72 5.17 -27.04 -3.69
C LEU A 72 4.02 -28.01 -4.04
N ASP A 73 4.11 -28.77 -5.13
CA ASP A 73 3.10 -29.77 -5.52
C ASP A 73 2.97 -30.95 -4.53
N ALA A 74 3.99 -31.17 -3.70
CA ALA A 74 3.95 -32.23 -2.69
C ALA A 74 3.10 -31.86 -1.45
N VAL A 75 2.68 -30.62 -1.30
CA VAL A 75 1.88 -30.13 -0.17
C VAL A 75 0.40 -30.18 -0.51
N ASP A 76 -0.40 -30.69 0.42
CA ASP A 76 -1.87 -30.63 0.33
C ASP A 76 -2.38 -29.22 0.70
N TRP A 77 -2.34 -28.30 -0.29
CA TRP A 77 -2.75 -26.92 -0.09
C TRP A 77 -4.24 -26.73 0.18
N ALA A 78 -5.07 -27.73 -0.10
CA ALA A 78 -6.48 -27.70 0.27
C ALA A 78 -6.72 -27.76 1.78
N ASN A 79 -5.72 -28.25 2.54
CA ASN A 79 -5.78 -28.37 3.99
C ASN A 79 -4.61 -27.65 4.70
N THR A 80 -3.77 -26.94 3.95
CA THR A 80 -2.57 -26.28 4.49
C THR A 80 -2.62 -24.76 4.27
N ALA A 81 -2.37 -24.00 5.33
CA ALA A 81 -2.17 -22.55 5.25
C ALA A 81 -0.75 -22.21 4.79
N PHE A 82 -0.62 -21.23 3.91
CA PHE A 82 0.66 -20.68 3.47
C PHE A 82 1.07 -19.55 4.40
N LEU A 83 2.24 -19.63 4.99
CA LEU A 83 2.83 -18.62 5.87
C LEU A 83 4.11 -18.06 5.24
N GLY A 84 4.26 -16.75 5.26
CA GLY A 84 5.50 -16.06 4.91
C GLY A 84 5.76 -14.86 5.83
N HIS A 85 6.84 -14.16 5.53
CA HIS A 85 7.11 -12.83 6.07
C HIS A 85 7.02 -11.80 4.94
N HIS A 86 5.94 -11.04 4.85
CA HIS A 86 5.49 -10.27 3.68
C HIS A 86 4.98 -11.20 2.57
N THR A 87 4.09 -12.06 2.96
CA THR A 87 3.55 -13.18 2.16
C THR A 87 3.03 -12.79 0.78
N GLN A 88 2.66 -11.52 0.56
CA GLN A 88 2.28 -11.03 -0.77
C GLN A 88 3.36 -11.24 -1.83
N PHE A 89 4.65 -11.24 -1.46
CA PHE A 89 5.75 -11.50 -2.38
C PHE A 89 5.82 -12.98 -2.77
N ASP A 90 6.05 -13.84 -1.80
CA ASP A 90 6.19 -15.28 -2.02
C ASP A 90 4.89 -15.90 -2.53
N GLY A 91 3.75 -15.40 -2.03
CA GLY A 91 2.43 -15.84 -2.45
C GLY A 91 2.14 -15.53 -3.93
N LEU A 92 2.42 -14.31 -4.40
CA LEU A 92 2.22 -13.98 -5.83
C LEU A 92 3.16 -14.78 -6.73
N ILE A 93 4.38 -15.06 -6.30
CA ILE A 93 5.30 -15.94 -7.03
C ILE A 93 4.71 -17.36 -7.08
N SER A 94 4.24 -17.88 -5.95
CA SER A 94 3.67 -19.21 -5.82
C SER A 94 2.43 -19.43 -6.68
N THR A 95 1.51 -18.48 -6.69
CA THR A 95 0.29 -18.57 -7.52
C THR A 95 0.61 -18.38 -8.99
N HIS A 96 1.50 -17.43 -9.33
CA HIS A 96 1.75 -17.05 -10.72
C HIS A 96 2.63 -18.04 -11.50
N TYR A 97 3.64 -18.60 -10.85
CA TYR A 97 4.63 -19.46 -11.52
C TYR A 97 4.49 -20.95 -11.19
N PHE A 98 3.80 -21.27 -10.08
CA PHE A 98 3.77 -22.63 -9.56
C PHE A 98 2.35 -23.18 -9.34
N ASP A 99 1.29 -22.41 -9.65
CA ASP A 99 -0.12 -22.79 -9.49
C ASP A 99 -0.45 -23.24 -8.06
N THR A 100 0.11 -22.56 -7.06
CA THR A 100 -0.07 -22.88 -5.65
C THR A 100 -1.15 -22.02 -5.03
N TYR A 101 -2.25 -22.64 -4.60
CA TYR A 101 -3.43 -21.96 -4.03
C TYR A 101 -3.77 -22.58 -2.68
N PRO A 102 -3.28 -22.01 -1.56
CA PRO A 102 -3.54 -22.54 -0.22
C PRO A 102 -4.96 -22.24 0.23
N VAL A 103 -5.47 -23.08 1.14
CA VAL A 103 -6.79 -22.85 1.76
C VAL A 103 -6.82 -21.56 2.57
N PHE A 104 -5.67 -21.13 3.13
CA PHE A 104 -5.56 -19.96 3.98
C PHE A 104 -4.20 -19.28 3.84
N TRP A 105 -4.18 -17.94 3.85
CA TRP A 105 -2.97 -17.13 3.80
C TRP A 105 -2.63 -16.53 5.16
N LEU A 106 -1.42 -16.67 5.61
CA LEU A 106 -0.88 -16.12 6.85
C LEU A 106 0.32 -15.22 6.56
N ASP A 107 0.52 -14.16 7.35
CA ASP A 107 1.63 -13.22 7.16
C ASP A 107 2.17 -12.68 8.49
N ASN A 108 3.42 -12.99 8.80
CA ASN A 108 4.08 -12.55 10.02
C ASN A 108 4.24 -11.03 10.11
N MET A 109 4.42 -10.33 8.98
CA MET A 109 4.52 -8.86 8.97
C MET A 109 3.18 -8.23 9.36
N SER A 110 2.07 -8.72 8.82
CA SER A 110 0.72 -8.27 9.15
C SER A 110 0.37 -8.54 10.62
N LEU A 111 0.66 -9.74 11.11
CA LEU A 111 0.53 -10.09 12.52
C LEU A 111 1.33 -9.13 13.42
N SER A 112 2.58 -8.90 13.06
CA SER A 112 3.47 -8.00 13.81
C SER A 112 2.94 -6.57 13.88
N ARG A 113 2.41 -6.04 12.77
CA ARG A 113 1.82 -4.69 12.74
C ARG A 113 0.60 -4.57 13.65
N ALA A 114 -0.28 -5.56 13.62
CA ALA A 114 -1.47 -5.58 14.46
C ALA A 114 -1.15 -5.67 15.96
N ILE A 115 -0.12 -6.45 16.32
CA ILE A 115 0.23 -6.71 17.72
C ILE A 115 1.08 -5.58 18.32
N TYR A 116 2.06 -5.06 17.55
CA TYR A 116 3.06 -4.13 18.06
C TYR A 116 2.89 -2.70 17.57
N GLY A 117 1.86 -2.42 16.71
CA GLY A 117 1.62 -1.11 16.13
C GLY A 117 2.63 -0.74 15.03
N VAL A 118 2.41 0.41 14.38
CA VAL A 118 3.18 0.83 13.19
C VAL A 118 4.49 1.55 13.50
N ASP A 119 4.74 1.88 14.74
CA ASP A 119 5.89 2.72 15.15
C ASP A 119 7.17 1.92 15.41
N VAL A 120 7.12 0.62 15.22
CA VAL A 120 8.27 -0.28 15.41
C VAL A 120 8.66 -0.96 14.09
N ALA A 121 9.91 -1.43 14.03
CA ALA A 121 10.39 -2.16 12.86
C ALA A 121 9.73 -3.54 12.77
N HIS A 122 9.23 -3.89 11.58
CA HIS A 122 8.53 -5.15 11.27
C HIS A 122 9.32 -6.05 10.31
N SER A 123 10.60 -5.76 10.05
CA SER A 123 11.43 -6.69 9.28
C SER A 123 11.57 -8.03 10.01
N HIS A 124 11.76 -9.11 9.26
CA HIS A 124 11.94 -10.46 9.83
C HIS A 124 12.99 -10.47 10.95
N LYS A 125 14.16 -9.91 10.69
CA LYS A 125 15.24 -9.76 11.67
C LYS A 125 14.83 -9.01 12.95
N ALA A 126 14.07 -7.90 12.81
CA ALA A 126 13.63 -7.12 13.98
C ALA A 126 12.59 -7.89 14.80
N LEU A 127 11.73 -8.66 14.14
CA LEU A 127 10.70 -9.47 14.80
C LEU A 127 11.33 -10.66 15.53
N CYS A 128 12.27 -11.37 14.91
CA CYS A 128 13.06 -12.43 15.56
C CYS A 128 13.77 -11.91 16.82
N ALA A 129 14.45 -10.77 16.72
CA ALA A 129 15.13 -10.17 17.86
C ALA A 129 14.18 -9.81 19.01
N ARG A 130 12.99 -9.25 18.69
CA ARG A 130 11.94 -8.91 19.69
C ARG A 130 11.41 -10.14 20.41
N LEU A 131 11.31 -11.25 19.71
CA LEU A 131 10.75 -12.50 20.22
C LEU A 131 11.82 -13.40 20.87
N GLY A 132 13.08 -12.97 20.93
CA GLY A 132 14.17 -13.79 21.46
C GLY A 132 14.48 -15.03 20.62
N ILE A 133 14.17 -14.99 19.30
CA ILE A 133 14.55 -16.01 18.34
C ILE A 133 15.97 -15.66 17.87
N THR A 134 16.91 -16.57 18.07
CA THR A 134 18.30 -16.36 17.66
C THR A 134 18.35 -16.48 16.13
N ALA A 135 18.36 -15.34 15.45
CA ALA A 135 18.53 -15.31 14.02
C ALA A 135 19.93 -15.83 13.65
N LYS A 136 19.99 -16.80 12.76
CA LYS A 136 21.24 -17.34 12.26
C LYS A 136 21.88 -16.27 11.34
N LYS A 137 23.15 -15.99 11.51
CA LYS A 137 23.85 -14.93 10.75
C LYS A 137 24.40 -15.51 9.45
N HIS A 138 23.89 -15.06 8.34
CA HIS A 138 24.39 -15.36 7.00
C HIS A 138 24.85 -14.07 6.31
N ASP A 139 25.78 -13.33 6.95
CA ASP A 139 26.31 -12.07 6.43
C ASP A 139 27.13 -12.34 5.15
N GLY A 140 26.49 -12.25 4.01
CA GLY A 140 27.17 -12.37 2.72
C GLY A 140 26.42 -13.13 1.65
N ALA A 141 25.68 -14.20 1.99
CA ALA A 141 25.04 -15.09 0.99
C ALA A 141 24.30 -14.33 -0.11
N LEU A 142 23.40 -13.39 0.25
CA LEU A 142 22.69 -12.59 -0.74
C LEU A 142 23.60 -11.61 -1.50
N LYS A 143 24.62 -11.01 -0.86
CA LYS A 143 25.51 -10.08 -1.55
C LYS A 143 26.36 -10.77 -2.60
N ASP A 144 26.76 -12.00 -2.35
CA ASP A 144 27.64 -12.79 -3.22
C ASP A 144 26.93 -13.31 -4.48
N ILE A 145 25.59 -13.32 -4.48
CA ILE A 145 24.78 -13.73 -5.62
C ILE A 145 24.18 -12.56 -6.40
N LYS A 146 24.43 -11.31 -5.99
CA LYS A 146 23.91 -10.15 -6.68
C LYS A 146 24.36 -10.09 -8.15
N GLY A 147 23.40 -10.14 -9.08
CA GLY A 147 23.67 -10.17 -10.52
C GLY A 147 24.09 -11.53 -11.04
N VAL A 148 24.02 -12.58 -10.23
CA VAL A 148 24.38 -13.95 -10.63
C VAL A 148 23.11 -14.75 -10.88
N ARG A 149 22.94 -15.28 -12.08
CA ARG A 149 21.87 -16.21 -12.45
C ARG A 149 22.12 -17.58 -11.85
N LEU A 150 21.05 -18.32 -11.57
CA LEU A 150 21.18 -19.67 -11.01
C LEU A 150 22.12 -20.57 -11.83
N ALA A 151 22.05 -20.46 -13.15
CA ALA A 151 22.92 -21.24 -14.06
C ALA A 151 24.41 -20.90 -13.94
N ASP A 152 24.74 -19.71 -13.42
CA ASP A 152 26.10 -19.20 -13.28
C ASP A 152 26.62 -19.28 -11.83
N MET A 153 25.78 -19.74 -10.89
CA MET A 153 26.18 -19.89 -9.48
C MET A 153 27.16 -21.04 -9.28
N THR A 154 28.15 -20.82 -8.44
CA THR A 154 28.98 -21.91 -7.93
C THR A 154 28.20 -22.80 -6.96
N ARG A 155 28.70 -23.99 -6.70
CA ARG A 155 28.07 -24.91 -5.75
C ARG A 155 28.06 -24.32 -4.34
N GLU A 156 29.13 -23.64 -3.95
CA GLU A 156 29.27 -22.97 -2.65
C GLU A 156 28.22 -21.86 -2.51
N GLN A 157 27.95 -21.09 -3.56
CA GLN A 157 26.90 -20.06 -3.57
C GLN A 157 25.51 -20.68 -3.42
N ILE A 158 25.22 -21.75 -4.14
CA ILE A 158 23.94 -22.48 -4.04
C ILE A 158 23.79 -23.06 -2.63
N ASP A 159 24.81 -23.69 -2.06
CA ASP A 159 24.75 -24.29 -0.73
C ASP A 159 24.56 -23.22 0.35
N ALA A 160 25.24 -22.07 0.25
CA ALA A 160 25.06 -20.94 1.15
C ALA A 160 23.64 -20.34 1.06
N LEU A 161 23.11 -20.19 -0.15
CA LEU A 161 21.75 -19.70 -0.39
C LEU A 161 20.69 -20.65 0.17
N LYS A 162 20.89 -21.97 0.02
CA LYS A 162 20.00 -22.98 0.60
C LYS A 162 19.94 -22.90 2.12
N VAL A 163 21.09 -22.74 2.78
CA VAL A 163 21.16 -22.60 4.25
C VAL A 163 20.43 -21.34 4.68
N TYR A 164 20.71 -20.21 4.02
CA TYR A 164 20.05 -18.94 4.28
C TYR A 164 18.52 -19.05 4.18
N ASN A 165 18.03 -19.56 3.05
CA ASN A 165 16.61 -19.72 2.77
C ASN A 165 15.90 -20.69 3.74
N ALA A 166 16.57 -21.81 4.10
CA ALA A 166 16.07 -22.76 5.09
C ALA A 166 15.88 -22.11 6.47
N ASP A 167 16.85 -21.31 6.89
CA ASP A 167 16.81 -20.64 8.18
C ASP A 167 15.69 -19.59 8.25
N ASP A 168 15.47 -18.82 7.17
CA ASP A 168 14.38 -17.85 7.12
C ASP A 168 12.99 -18.53 7.19
N ALA A 169 12.79 -19.66 6.54
CA ALA A 169 11.55 -20.44 6.62
C ALA A 169 11.32 -21.04 8.03
N GLU A 170 12.36 -21.59 8.68
CA GLU A 170 12.30 -22.11 10.04
C GLU A 170 11.99 -21.00 11.05
N GLU A 171 12.69 -19.87 10.94
CA GLU A 171 12.50 -18.72 11.81
C GLU A 171 11.10 -18.11 11.64
N ALA A 172 10.57 -18.04 10.40
CA ALA A 172 9.24 -17.54 10.14
C ALA A 172 8.15 -18.39 10.81
N LEU A 173 8.27 -19.72 10.78
CA LEU A 173 7.38 -20.61 11.49
C LEU A 173 7.51 -20.47 13.01
N ALA A 174 8.73 -20.30 13.53
CA ALA A 174 8.97 -20.06 14.96
C ALA A 174 8.37 -18.73 15.43
N VAL A 175 8.46 -17.68 14.62
CA VAL A 175 7.80 -16.38 14.86
C VAL A 175 6.30 -16.58 14.93
N PHE A 176 5.68 -17.20 13.92
CA PHE A 176 4.24 -17.44 13.87
C PHE A 176 3.74 -18.16 15.12
N ARG A 177 4.40 -19.25 15.52
CA ARG A 177 4.05 -20.04 16.73
C ARG A 177 4.03 -19.20 18.01
N LYS A 178 4.83 -18.13 18.08
CA LYS A 178 4.89 -17.24 19.26
C LYS A 178 3.80 -16.17 19.26
N ILE A 179 3.35 -15.68 18.09
CA ILE A 179 2.55 -14.45 18.02
C ILE A 179 1.09 -14.66 17.57
N TRP A 180 0.78 -15.69 16.79
CA TRP A 180 -0.56 -15.85 16.19
C TRP A 180 -1.70 -15.85 17.21
N GLN A 181 -1.47 -16.36 18.42
CA GLN A 181 -2.45 -16.47 19.48
C GLN A 181 -2.86 -15.12 20.12
N TYR A 182 -2.16 -14.04 19.83
CA TYR A 182 -2.48 -12.70 20.34
C TYR A 182 -3.53 -11.98 19.51
N LEU A 183 -3.90 -12.51 18.34
CA LEU A 183 -4.98 -11.97 17.53
C LEU A 183 -6.19 -12.92 17.53
N PRO A 184 -7.41 -12.37 17.53
CA PRO A 184 -8.61 -13.15 17.31
C PRO A 184 -8.60 -13.73 15.89
N PHE A 185 -9.34 -14.82 15.70
CA PHE A 185 -9.35 -15.52 14.40
C PHE A 185 -9.92 -14.65 13.28
N GLU A 186 -10.85 -13.77 13.58
CA GLU A 186 -11.43 -12.79 12.64
C GLU A 186 -10.35 -11.91 12.01
N GLU A 187 -9.35 -11.51 12.78
CA GLU A 187 -8.21 -10.74 12.26
C GLU A 187 -7.32 -11.57 11.34
N LEU A 188 -7.15 -12.86 11.62
CA LEU A 188 -6.45 -13.77 10.70
C LEU A 188 -7.20 -13.91 9.37
N ARG A 189 -8.54 -13.94 9.38
CA ARG A 189 -9.36 -13.93 8.16
C ARG A 189 -9.19 -12.64 7.36
N ILE A 190 -9.08 -11.49 8.03
CA ILE A 190 -8.81 -10.21 7.34
C ILE A 190 -7.42 -10.22 6.71
N ILE A 191 -6.43 -10.79 7.38
CA ILE A 191 -5.08 -10.98 6.82
C ILE A 191 -5.14 -11.91 5.60
N ASP A 192 -5.80 -13.06 5.70
CA ASP A 192 -6.02 -13.99 4.56
C ASP A 192 -6.64 -13.25 3.37
N THR A 193 -7.76 -12.56 3.57
CA THR A 193 -8.45 -11.81 2.52
C THR A 193 -7.54 -10.76 1.90
N THR A 194 -6.75 -10.04 2.72
CA THR A 194 -5.83 -9.00 2.25
C THR A 194 -4.76 -9.58 1.32
N ILE A 195 -4.20 -10.73 1.68
CA ILE A 195 -3.18 -11.41 0.88
C ILE A 195 -3.81 -12.03 -0.36
N ARG A 196 -4.97 -12.66 -0.22
CA ARG A 196 -5.72 -13.30 -1.32
C ARG A 196 -6.06 -12.32 -2.43
N MET A 197 -6.51 -11.09 -2.10
CA MET A 197 -6.75 -10.03 -3.09
C MET A 197 -5.50 -9.67 -3.91
N TYR A 198 -4.32 -9.94 -3.38
CA TYR A 198 -3.05 -9.69 -4.07
C TYR A 198 -2.54 -10.92 -4.83
N CYS A 199 -2.55 -12.08 -4.19
CA CYS A 199 -1.97 -13.32 -4.72
C CYS A 199 -2.91 -14.08 -5.66
N GLU A 200 -4.24 -13.89 -5.49
CA GLU A 200 -5.29 -14.51 -6.31
C GLU A 200 -6.18 -13.41 -6.95
N PRO A 201 -5.61 -12.50 -7.75
CA PRO A 201 -6.34 -11.35 -8.24
C PRO A 201 -7.45 -11.76 -9.22
N LEU A 202 -8.62 -11.11 -9.09
CA LEU A 202 -9.79 -11.32 -9.94
C LEU A 202 -10.14 -10.11 -10.81
N ILE A 203 -9.51 -8.93 -10.56
CA ILE A 203 -9.84 -7.69 -11.25
C ILE A 203 -9.19 -7.67 -12.63
N GLU A 204 -10.01 -7.59 -13.66
CA GLU A 204 -9.57 -7.36 -15.03
C GLU A 204 -9.63 -5.87 -15.39
N LEU A 205 -8.66 -5.41 -16.17
CA LEU A 205 -8.58 -4.03 -16.60
C LEU A 205 -9.23 -3.88 -17.99
N ASP A 206 -10.08 -2.85 -18.17
CA ASP A 206 -10.56 -2.44 -19.48
C ASP A 206 -9.40 -1.81 -20.29
N GLY A 207 -8.76 -2.62 -21.10
CA GLY A 207 -7.60 -2.22 -21.89
C GLY A 207 -7.89 -1.10 -22.90
N PRO A 208 -8.98 -1.15 -23.69
CA PRO A 208 -9.41 -0.08 -24.59
C PRO A 208 -9.63 1.24 -23.87
N MET A 209 -10.43 1.27 -22.82
CA MET A 209 -10.72 2.48 -22.02
C MET A 209 -9.44 3.05 -21.39
N LEU A 210 -8.59 2.22 -20.84
CA LEU A 210 -7.36 2.63 -20.18
C LEU A 210 -6.34 3.26 -21.15
N LYS A 211 -6.22 2.68 -22.36
CA LYS A 211 -5.37 3.23 -23.43
C LYS A 211 -5.91 4.57 -23.94
N GLU A 212 -7.23 4.69 -24.05
CA GLU A 212 -7.86 5.94 -24.45
C GLU A 212 -7.69 7.03 -23.39
N LEU A 213 -7.88 6.72 -22.11
CA LEU A 213 -7.61 7.64 -20.99
C LEU A 213 -6.16 8.13 -21.02
N HIS A 214 -5.20 7.22 -21.19
CA HIS A 214 -3.78 7.56 -21.26
C HIS A 214 -3.47 8.49 -22.45
N ARG A 215 -3.97 8.15 -23.64
CA ARG A 215 -3.84 8.95 -24.85
C ARG A 215 -4.51 10.33 -24.69
N GLY A 216 -5.74 10.35 -24.17
CA GLY A 216 -6.51 11.58 -23.95
C GLY A 216 -5.80 12.55 -23.01
N GLU A 217 -5.22 12.04 -21.91
CA GLU A 217 -4.42 12.86 -20.99
C GLU A 217 -3.17 13.45 -21.67
N GLY A 218 -2.48 12.66 -22.49
CA GLY A 218 -1.35 13.15 -23.28
C GLY A 218 -1.74 14.29 -24.24
N VAL A 219 -2.87 14.13 -24.95
CA VAL A 219 -3.41 15.16 -25.86
C VAL A 219 -3.83 16.40 -25.07
N ARG A 220 -4.55 16.25 -23.96
CA ARG A 220 -4.97 17.36 -23.10
C ARG A 220 -3.77 18.17 -22.61
N ARG A 221 -2.70 17.52 -22.15
CA ARG A 221 -1.49 18.18 -21.68
C ARG A 221 -0.76 18.90 -22.80
N ALA A 222 -0.67 18.28 -23.98
CA ALA A 222 -0.06 18.91 -25.17
C ALA A 222 -0.84 20.15 -25.61
N SER A 223 -2.20 20.11 -25.55
CA SER A 223 -3.04 21.29 -25.86
C SER A 223 -2.75 22.45 -24.91
N LEU A 224 -2.75 22.19 -23.60
CA LEU A 224 -2.45 23.21 -22.59
C LEU A 224 -1.07 23.84 -22.79
N VAL A 225 -0.04 23.04 -23.09
CA VAL A 225 1.30 23.55 -23.38
C VAL A 225 1.30 24.46 -24.63
N LYS A 226 0.58 24.06 -25.68
CA LYS A 226 0.44 24.79 -26.92
C LYS A 226 -0.31 26.12 -26.72
N GLU A 227 -1.44 26.10 -26.03
CA GLU A 227 -2.27 27.26 -25.70
C GLU A 227 -1.51 28.30 -24.87
N ALA A 228 -0.67 27.81 -23.93
CA ALA A 228 0.22 28.69 -23.17
C ALA A 228 1.42 29.24 -23.95
N GLY A 229 1.58 28.90 -25.22
CA GLY A 229 2.69 29.37 -26.08
C GLY A 229 4.08 29.07 -25.52
N THR A 230 4.24 27.98 -24.77
CA THR A 230 5.48 27.66 -24.07
C THR A 230 5.85 26.17 -24.20
N THR A 231 6.73 25.67 -23.35
CA THR A 231 7.18 24.28 -23.39
C THR A 231 6.92 23.58 -22.03
N ALA A 232 6.78 22.26 -22.05
CA ALA A 232 6.67 21.46 -20.81
C ALA A 232 7.88 21.68 -19.87
N ALA A 233 9.07 21.93 -20.41
CA ALA A 233 10.28 22.21 -19.64
C ALA A 233 10.20 23.55 -18.88
N VAL A 234 9.56 24.56 -19.45
CA VAL A 234 9.28 25.83 -18.78
C VAL A 234 8.23 25.65 -17.71
N LEU A 235 7.12 25.02 -18.07
CA LEU A 235 6.02 24.74 -17.11
C LEU A 235 6.47 23.83 -15.96
N GLY A 236 7.40 22.91 -16.17
CA GLY A 236 7.94 22.01 -15.13
C GLY A 236 8.89 22.69 -14.13
N SER A 237 9.61 23.75 -14.56
CA SER A 237 10.64 24.43 -13.76
C SER A 237 10.08 25.67 -13.09
N ALA A 238 10.19 25.78 -11.76
CA ALA A 238 9.71 26.98 -11.04
C ALA A 238 10.48 28.26 -11.44
N PRO A 239 11.82 28.28 -11.57
CA PRO A 239 12.55 29.47 -12.06
C PRO A 239 12.13 29.87 -13.48
N LYS A 240 12.13 28.94 -14.44
CA LYS A 240 11.75 29.22 -15.82
C LYS A 240 10.31 29.73 -15.96
N PHE A 241 9.40 29.17 -15.14
CA PHE A 241 8.02 29.62 -15.13
C PHE A 241 7.86 31.01 -14.47
N ALA A 242 8.66 31.34 -13.47
CA ALA A 242 8.72 32.67 -12.91
C ALA A 242 9.19 33.71 -13.98
N ASP A 243 10.19 33.37 -14.76
CA ASP A 243 10.68 34.22 -15.86
C ASP A 243 9.61 34.39 -16.94
N LEU A 244 8.84 33.35 -17.27
CA LEU A 244 7.68 33.43 -18.15
C LEU A 244 6.64 34.43 -17.62
N LEU A 245 6.26 34.36 -16.35
CA LEU A 245 5.31 35.30 -15.75
C LEU A 245 5.82 36.73 -15.80
N ARG A 246 7.10 36.98 -15.51
CA ARG A 246 7.72 38.31 -15.63
C ARG A 246 7.68 38.83 -17.03
N SER A 247 7.95 38.00 -18.04
CA SER A 247 7.85 38.39 -19.45
C SER A 247 6.42 38.77 -19.86
N LEU A 248 5.41 38.28 -19.15
CA LEU A 248 3.99 38.61 -19.32
C LEU A 248 3.55 39.78 -18.43
N GLY A 249 4.48 40.42 -17.73
CA GLY A 249 4.22 41.60 -16.87
C GLY A 249 3.69 41.27 -15.47
N VAL A 250 3.82 40.02 -15.01
CA VAL A 250 3.36 39.58 -13.72
C VAL A 250 4.54 39.21 -12.82
N GLU A 251 4.64 39.82 -11.63
CA GLU A 251 5.61 39.39 -10.62
C GLU A 251 5.16 38.07 -10.01
N PRO A 252 6.03 37.04 -10.00
CA PRO A 252 5.68 35.70 -9.48
C PRO A 252 5.37 35.72 -8.00
N PRO A 253 4.26 35.14 -7.53
CA PRO A 253 3.95 35.07 -6.13
C PRO A 253 4.99 34.24 -5.35
N MET A 254 5.31 34.70 -4.15
CA MET A 254 6.33 34.11 -3.28
C MET A 254 5.73 33.65 -1.96
N LYS A 255 6.32 32.62 -1.38
CA LYS A 255 6.00 32.15 -0.02
C LYS A 255 7.25 31.70 0.74
N THR A 256 7.14 31.58 2.05
CA THR A 256 8.16 30.94 2.85
C THR A 256 7.98 29.41 2.81
N SER A 257 9.03 28.69 2.46
CA SER A 257 9.01 27.22 2.48
C SER A 257 8.91 26.71 3.91
N PRO A 258 7.87 25.93 4.26
CA PRO A 258 7.72 25.39 5.62
C PRO A 258 8.85 24.41 5.98
N LYS A 259 9.47 23.78 4.97
CA LYS A 259 10.57 22.82 5.19
C LYS A 259 11.92 23.47 5.41
N THR A 260 12.20 24.62 4.81
CA THR A 260 13.54 25.22 4.79
C THR A 260 13.58 26.63 5.39
N GLY A 261 12.44 27.24 5.69
CA GLY A 261 12.32 28.62 6.13
C GLY A 261 12.75 29.69 5.09
N LYS A 262 13.09 29.27 3.86
CA LYS A 262 13.59 30.18 2.81
C LYS A 262 12.47 30.59 1.86
N PRO A 263 12.56 31.83 1.26
CA PRO A 263 11.64 32.24 0.21
C PRO A 263 11.64 31.25 -0.97
N THR A 264 10.48 30.92 -1.49
CA THR A 264 10.27 30.08 -2.65
C THR A 264 9.07 30.56 -3.45
N PHE A 265 8.99 30.19 -4.75
CA PHE A 265 7.84 30.54 -5.58
C PHE A 265 6.58 29.80 -5.09
N ALA A 266 5.48 30.52 -5.00
CA ALA A 266 4.16 30.04 -4.61
C ALA A 266 3.36 29.58 -5.85
N PHE A 267 3.72 28.40 -6.44
CA PHE A 267 3.08 27.87 -7.66
C PHE A 267 2.33 26.54 -7.42
N ALA A 268 1.95 26.24 -6.18
CA ALA A 268 1.16 25.06 -5.87
C ALA A 268 -0.34 25.30 -6.12
N LYS A 269 -1.10 24.21 -6.29
CA LYS A 269 -2.58 24.25 -6.39
C LYS A 269 -3.25 24.93 -5.18
N THR A 270 -2.59 24.93 -4.01
CA THR A 270 -3.04 25.52 -2.76
C THR A 270 -2.66 26.98 -2.59
N ASP A 271 -1.80 27.54 -3.44
CA ASP A 271 -1.32 28.91 -3.31
C ASP A 271 -2.37 29.88 -3.89
N LEU A 272 -3.05 30.60 -3.02
CA LEU A 272 -4.21 31.44 -3.36
C LEU A 272 -3.85 32.57 -4.33
N GLU A 273 -2.71 33.25 -4.12
CA GLU A 273 -2.23 34.30 -5.04
C GLU A 273 -1.95 33.75 -6.43
N PHE A 274 -1.43 32.52 -6.53
CA PHE A 274 -1.22 31.87 -7.81
C PHE A 274 -2.55 31.50 -8.49
N LYS A 275 -3.51 30.98 -7.74
CA LYS A 275 -4.86 30.69 -8.27
C LYS A 275 -5.57 31.96 -8.74
N ALA A 276 -5.39 33.09 -8.07
CA ALA A 276 -6.00 34.37 -8.47
C ALA A 276 -5.58 34.80 -9.88
N LEU A 277 -4.41 34.38 -10.35
CA LEU A 277 -3.94 34.64 -11.72
C LEU A 277 -4.78 33.94 -12.81
N LEU A 278 -5.62 32.96 -12.47
CA LEU A 278 -6.60 32.38 -13.39
C LEU A 278 -7.68 33.39 -13.81
N GLY A 279 -7.91 34.44 -13.01
CA GLY A 279 -8.79 35.57 -13.32
C GLY A 279 -8.06 36.78 -13.90
N HIS A 280 -6.78 36.66 -14.24
CA HIS A 280 -6.00 37.81 -14.73
C HIS A 280 -6.53 38.34 -16.09
N PRO A 281 -6.58 39.68 -16.32
CA PRO A 281 -7.11 40.24 -17.55
C PRO A 281 -6.33 39.80 -18.81
N ASN A 282 -5.02 39.58 -18.68
CA ASN A 282 -4.19 39.08 -19.80
C ASN A 282 -4.43 37.57 -20.00
N GLU A 283 -4.93 37.21 -21.18
CA GLU A 283 -5.22 35.82 -21.59
C GLU A 283 -3.97 34.92 -21.55
N ALA A 284 -2.81 35.45 -21.96
CA ALA A 284 -1.57 34.67 -21.94
C ALA A 284 -1.13 34.28 -20.50
N VAL A 285 -1.42 35.14 -19.52
CA VAL A 285 -1.18 34.83 -18.09
C VAL A 285 -2.11 33.70 -17.65
N ARG A 286 -3.42 33.79 -17.96
CA ARG A 286 -4.37 32.75 -17.62
C ARG A 286 -3.99 31.40 -18.20
N ALA A 287 -3.68 31.38 -19.51
CA ALA A 287 -3.26 30.17 -20.22
C ALA A 287 -1.96 29.58 -19.63
N ALA A 288 -0.98 30.40 -19.28
CA ALA A 288 0.26 29.94 -18.64
C ALA A 288 0.01 29.33 -17.27
N VAL A 289 -0.84 29.94 -16.44
CA VAL A 289 -1.19 29.45 -15.09
C VAL A 289 -1.99 28.16 -15.20
N GLU A 290 -3.00 28.10 -16.05
CA GLU A 290 -3.81 26.91 -16.31
C GLU A 290 -2.94 25.74 -16.79
N ALA A 291 -2.05 25.99 -17.77
CA ALA A 291 -1.10 25.00 -18.26
C ALA A 291 -0.16 24.50 -17.15
N ARG A 292 0.35 25.38 -16.29
CA ARG A 292 1.18 25.02 -15.14
C ARG A 292 0.45 24.12 -14.18
N LEU A 293 -0.79 24.47 -13.81
CA LEU A 293 -1.63 23.68 -12.90
C LEU A 293 -2.02 22.33 -13.53
N GLY A 294 -2.41 22.33 -14.79
CA GLY A 294 -2.86 21.15 -15.51
C GLY A 294 -1.75 20.19 -15.92
N THR A 295 -0.50 20.66 -16.08
CA THR A 295 0.63 19.80 -16.50
C THR A 295 1.52 19.36 -15.35
N LYS A 296 1.47 20.01 -14.19
CA LYS A 296 2.34 19.68 -13.05
C LYS A 296 2.07 18.30 -12.46
N SER A 297 0.83 17.82 -12.50
CA SER A 297 0.47 16.49 -12.01
C SER A 297 0.57 15.48 -13.14
N SER A 298 1.47 14.52 -13.02
CA SER A 298 1.59 13.36 -13.92
C SER A 298 0.91 12.10 -13.35
N ILE A 299 0.06 12.26 -12.33
CA ILE A 299 -0.52 11.12 -11.60
C ILE A 299 -1.36 10.24 -12.54
N VAL A 300 -2.25 10.84 -13.34
CA VAL A 300 -3.12 10.09 -14.28
C VAL A 300 -2.27 9.37 -15.32
N GLU A 301 -1.31 10.07 -15.93
CA GLU A 301 -0.41 9.51 -16.93
C GLU A 301 0.46 8.38 -16.38
N SER A 302 1.07 8.57 -15.21
CA SER A 302 1.94 7.56 -14.60
C SER A 302 1.15 6.34 -14.07
N ARG A 303 -0.06 6.55 -13.54
CA ARG A 303 -0.94 5.45 -13.10
C ARG A 303 -1.48 4.67 -14.30
N SER A 304 -2.03 5.34 -15.30
CA SER A 304 -2.52 4.67 -16.51
C SER A 304 -1.40 3.92 -17.24
N SER A 305 -0.20 4.51 -17.36
CA SER A 305 0.96 3.83 -17.93
C SER A 305 1.32 2.53 -17.18
N ARG A 306 1.32 2.56 -15.84
CA ARG A 306 1.57 1.36 -15.02
C ARG A 306 0.48 0.29 -15.19
N LEU A 307 -0.79 0.71 -15.20
CA LEU A 307 -1.91 -0.21 -15.40
C LEU A 307 -1.88 -0.82 -16.82
N ILE A 308 -1.53 -0.04 -17.85
CA ILE A 308 -1.40 -0.55 -19.23
C ILE A 308 -0.35 -1.69 -19.31
N LYS A 309 0.74 -1.60 -18.56
CA LYS A 309 1.74 -2.69 -18.50
C LYS A 309 1.21 -3.99 -17.87
N ARG A 310 0.12 -3.91 -17.13
CA ARG A 310 -0.53 -5.05 -16.47
C ARG A 310 -1.67 -5.67 -17.30
N LEU A 311 -1.98 -5.13 -18.47
CA LEU A 311 -3.03 -5.66 -19.34
C LEU A 311 -2.80 -7.11 -19.73
N GLY A 312 -3.88 -7.89 -19.82
CA GLY A 312 -3.85 -9.31 -20.16
C GLY A 312 -3.60 -10.23 -18.94
N ARG A 313 -3.58 -9.68 -17.73
CA ARG A 313 -3.51 -10.44 -16.47
C ARG A 313 -4.46 -9.82 -15.46
N PRO A 314 -5.08 -10.62 -14.56
CA PRO A 314 -5.79 -10.07 -13.41
C PRO A 314 -4.87 -9.18 -12.57
N THR A 315 -5.42 -8.07 -12.07
CA THR A 315 -4.65 -7.03 -11.38
C THR A 315 -4.68 -7.22 -9.87
N PRO A 316 -3.55 -7.46 -9.21
CA PRO A 316 -3.45 -7.54 -7.76
C PRO A 316 -3.86 -6.23 -7.07
N VAL A 317 -4.61 -6.34 -5.99
CA VAL A 317 -4.94 -5.22 -5.11
C VAL A 317 -3.93 -5.19 -3.97
N TYR A 318 -3.02 -4.23 -4.00
CA TYR A 318 -2.01 -4.09 -2.95
C TYR A 318 -2.57 -3.29 -1.78
N LEU A 319 -2.86 -4.00 -0.70
CA LEU A 319 -3.22 -3.44 0.60
C LEU A 319 -2.23 -3.94 1.66
N SER A 320 -1.82 -3.06 2.54
CA SER A 320 -1.06 -3.41 3.73
C SER A 320 -2.02 -3.46 4.92
N TYR A 321 -2.21 -4.63 5.52
CA TYR A 321 -3.01 -4.78 6.72
C TYR A 321 -2.36 -4.05 7.89
N ALA A 322 -3.18 -3.44 8.75
CA ALA A 322 -2.74 -2.68 9.93
C ALA A 322 -1.64 -1.65 9.61
N ALA A 323 -1.77 -0.91 8.50
CA ALA A 323 -0.79 0.08 8.07
C ALA A 323 -0.91 1.44 8.79
N ALA A 324 -1.89 1.61 9.65
CA ALA A 324 -2.11 2.79 10.47
C ALA A 324 -2.34 2.38 11.92
N ARG A 325 -2.13 3.28 12.88
CA ARG A 325 -2.37 3.05 14.32
C ARG A 325 -3.80 2.56 14.64
N THR A 326 -4.75 2.88 13.80
CA THR A 326 -6.16 2.45 13.89
C THR A 326 -6.43 1.12 13.19
N LEU A 327 -5.42 0.32 12.89
CA LEU A 327 -5.45 -0.95 12.19
C LEU A 327 -6.05 -0.90 10.76
N ARG A 328 -6.26 0.30 10.20
CA ARG A 328 -6.77 0.45 8.82
C ARG A 328 -5.76 -0.05 7.80
N TRP A 329 -6.29 -0.51 6.67
CA TRP A 329 -5.47 -0.80 5.50
C TRP A 329 -4.76 0.45 4.96
N GLY A 330 -3.50 0.29 4.59
CA GLY A 330 -2.77 1.24 3.76
C GLY A 330 -2.84 0.81 2.31
N GLY A 331 -3.41 1.65 1.45
CA GLY A 331 -3.40 1.41 0.00
C GLY A 331 -2.05 1.78 -0.61
N GLY A 332 -1.53 0.93 -1.49
CA GLY A 332 -0.31 1.18 -2.26
C GLY A 332 -0.61 1.73 -3.64
N ASP A 333 -0.92 0.86 -4.58
CA ASP A 333 -0.94 1.19 -6.01
C ASP A 333 -2.32 1.56 -6.58
N SER A 334 -3.42 1.39 -5.85
CA SER A 334 -4.77 1.58 -6.39
C SER A 334 -5.72 2.19 -5.36
N CYS A 335 -6.30 3.35 -5.70
CA CYS A 335 -7.57 3.80 -5.13
C CYS A 335 -8.67 3.39 -6.11
N LEU A 336 -9.80 2.90 -5.62
CA LEU A 336 -10.95 2.64 -6.47
C LEU A 336 -11.55 3.96 -6.95
N ALA A 337 -11.88 4.04 -8.22
CA ALA A 337 -12.62 5.17 -8.78
C ALA A 337 -14.10 5.06 -8.41
N GLY A 338 -14.83 6.18 -8.44
CA GLY A 338 -16.25 6.19 -8.08
C GLY A 338 -17.13 5.34 -9.01
N ASP A 339 -16.69 5.09 -10.24
CA ASP A 339 -17.30 4.24 -11.26
C ASP A 339 -16.89 2.76 -11.16
N THR A 340 -16.04 2.40 -10.16
CA THR A 340 -15.70 0.99 -9.89
C THR A 340 -16.95 0.18 -9.61
N ARG A 341 -17.11 -0.94 -10.33
CA ARG A 341 -18.24 -1.86 -10.15
C ARG A 341 -18.05 -2.67 -8.88
N ILE A 342 -19.09 -2.74 -8.08
CA ILE A 342 -19.17 -3.55 -6.87
C ILE A 342 -20.49 -4.30 -6.82
N THR A 343 -20.45 -5.51 -6.26
CA THR A 343 -21.66 -6.33 -6.06
C THR A 343 -22.28 -5.99 -4.72
N VAL A 344 -23.56 -5.64 -4.74
CA VAL A 344 -24.34 -5.30 -3.54
C VAL A 344 -25.63 -6.10 -3.48
N ARG A 345 -26.21 -6.22 -2.28
CA ARG A 345 -27.59 -6.66 -2.08
C ARG A 345 -28.42 -5.47 -1.61
N ARG A 346 -29.36 -5.04 -2.45
CA ARG A 346 -30.30 -3.94 -2.21
C ARG A 346 -31.72 -4.46 -2.28
N ALA A 347 -32.52 -4.24 -1.22
CA ALA A 347 -33.90 -4.72 -1.14
C ALA A 347 -34.05 -6.22 -1.48
N GLY A 348 -33.10 -7.06 -1.08
CA GLY A 348 -33.11 -8.50 -1.33
C GLY A 348 -32.61 -8.93 -2.73
N GLN A 349 -32.32 -8.00 -3.63
CA GLN A 349 -31.79 -8.28 -4.97
C GLN A 349 -30.29 -8.09 -5.00
N VAL A 350 -29.58 -8.99 -5.68
CA VAL A 350 -28.14 -8.85 -5.94
C VAL A 350 -27.96 -7.99 -7.18
N LEU A 351 -27.25 -6.89 -7.04
CA LEU A 351 -26.99 -5.90 -8.08
C LEU A 351 -25.49 -5.68 -8.22
N ASP A 352 -25.08 -5.38 -9.43
CA ASP A 352 -23.75 -4.87 -9.72
C ASP A 352 -23.88 -3.38 -10.02
N ILE A 353 -23.31 -2.54 -9.17
CA ILE A 353 -23.46 -1.08 -9.21
C ILE A 353 -22.10 -0.38 -9.23
N GLU A 354 -22.09 0.88 -9.64
CA GLU A 354 -20.92 1.75 -9.42
C GLU A 354 -20.76 2.07 -7.93
N LEU A 355 -19.52 2.09 -7.44
CA LEU A 355 -19.19 2.43 -6.04
C LEU A 355 -19.82 3.78 -5.63
N SER A 356 -19.80 4.77 -6.53
CA SER A 356 -20.44 6.08 -6.33
C SER A 356 -21.96 6.02 -6.10
N SER A 357 -22.60 4.92 -6.48
CA SER A 357 -24.05 4.70 -6.34
C SER A 357 -24.41 3.88 -5.10
N LEU A 358 -23.44 3.57 -4.23
CA LEU A 358 -23.64 2.81 -3.00
C LEU A 358 -24.57 3.56 -2.04
N GLN A 359 -25.57 2.88 -1.48
CA GLN A 359 -26.54 3.41 -0.52
C GLN A 359 -26.26 2.85 0.88
N ALA A 360 -26.60 3.58 1.91
CA ALA A 360 -26.27 3.24 3.29
C ALA A 360 -26.92 1.91 3.77
N ASP A 361 -28.01 1.50 3.13
CA ASP A 361 -28.74 0.27 3.42
C ASP A 361 -28.39 -0.91 2.50
N ASP A 362 -27.42 -0.72 1.60
CA ASP A 362 -26.88 -1.81 0.82
C ASP A 362 -26.07 -2.76 1.71
N LEU A 363 -26.04 -4.03 1.35
CA LEU A 363 -25.02 -4.96 1.86
C LEU A 363 -24.00 -5.19 0.74
N VAL A 364 -22.72 -5.01 1.03
CA VAL A 364 -21.63 -5.17 0.06
C VAL A 364 -21.11 -6.60 0.10
N TRP A 365 -20.85 -7.18 -1.07
CA TRP A 365 -20.20 -8.47 -1.17
C TRP A 365 -18.70 -8.34 -0.88
N ASP A 366 -18.22 -9.01 0.16
CA ASP A 366 -16.81 -8.95 0.59
C ASP A 366 -15.94 -10.08 0.00
N GLY A 367 -16.54 -10.92 -0.84
CA GLY A 367 -15.90 -12.11 -1.41
C GLY A 367 -16.38 -13.43 -0.79
N ALA A 368 -17.01 -13.39 0.39
CA ALA A 368 -17.55 -14.55 1.09
C ALA A 368 -19.04 -14.38 1.43
N GLU A 369 -19.43 -13.20 1.91
CA GLU A 369 -20.80 -12.90 2.32
C GLU A 369 -21.19 -11.44 2.06
N PHE A 370 -22.47 -11.12 2.23
CA PHE A 370 -22.95 -9.74 2.13
C PHE A 370 -22.91 -9.09 3.51
N VAL A 371 -22.06 -8.06 3.66
CA VAL A 371 -21.78 -7.37 4.93
C VAL A 371 -22.31 -5.94 4.94
N GLU A 372 -22.61 -5.43 6.14
CA GLU A 372 -22.88 -4.02 6.37
C GLU A 372 -21.63 -3.19 6.16
N HIS A 373 -21.79 -1.92 5.76
CA HIS A 373 -20.68 -1.00 5.54
C HIS A 373 -20.97 0.38 6.18
N GLY A 374 -19.92 1.15 6.45
CA GLY A 374 -20.02 2.49 7.04
C GLY A 374 -20.46 3.61 6.08
N GLY A 375 -20.87 3.25 4.86
CA GLY A 375 -21.26 4.20 3.81
C GLY A 375 -20.09 4.60 2.91
N LEU A 376 -20.45 5.28 1.81
CA LEU A 376 -19.49 5.91 0.91
C LEU A 376 -19.19 7.31 1.40
N ILE A 377 -17.94 7.63 1.62
CA ILE A 377 -17.51 8.99 1.89
C ILE A 377 -16.85 9.53 0.63
N ASP A 378 -17.65 10.16 -0.24
CA ASP A 378 -17.11 11.00 -1.30
C ASP A 378 -16.59 12.29 -0.68
N LYS A 379 -15.28 12.38 -0.57
CA LYS A 379 -14.62 13.61 -0.07
C LYS A 379 -14.28 14.56 -1.20
N GLY A 380 -14.52 14.20 -2.45
CA GLY A 380 -14.17 15.01 -3.61
C GLY A 380 -12.72 15.48 -3.57
N VAL A 381 -12.43 16.62 -4.22
CA VAL A 381 -11.15 17.31 -4.07
C VAL A 381 -11.23 18.17 -2.81
N GLN A 382 -10.65 17.69 -1.72
CA GLN A 382 -10.64 18.40 -0.44
C GLN A 382 -9.38 19.25 -0.30
N GLU A 383 -9.59 20.44 0.25
CA GLU A 383 -8.48 21.26 0.74
C GLU A 383 -8.04 20.71 2.11
N VAL A 384 -6.76 20.43 2.24
CA VAL A 384 -6.17 19.91 3.48
C VAL A 384 -5.17 20.91 4.04
N ILE A 385 -5.11 21.00 5.38
CA ILE A 385 -4.09 21.73 6.12
C ILE A 385 -3.18 20.74 6.84
N THR A 386 -1.96 21.17 7.11
CA THR A 386 -1.01 20.41 7.95
C THR A 386 -0.69 21.24 9.19
N TYR A 387 -0.96 20.68 10.34
CA TYR A 387 -0.68 21.30 11.63
C TYR A 387 -0.06 20.28 12.58
N GLN A 388 1.07 20.61 13.19
CA GLN A 388 1.84 19.75 14.11
C GLN A 388 2.04 18.29 13.60
N GLY A 389 2.29 18.14 12.29
CA GLY A 389 2.53 16.83 11.65
C GLY A 389 1.26 16.09 11.22
N VAL A 390 0.07 16.55 11.60
CA VAL A 390 -1.21 15.98 11.14
C VAL A 390 -1.66 16.70 9.87
N THR A 391 -1.93 15.95 8.80
CA THR A 391 -2.49 16.48 7.56
C THR A 391 -3.91 15.97 7.39
N GLY A 392 -4.88 16.89 7.35
CA GLY A 392 -6.30 16.56 7.22
C GLY A 392 -7.09 17.72 6.63
N THR A 393 -8.39 17.50 6.37
CA THR A 393 -9.30 18.59 6.02
C THR A 393 -9.44 19.55 7.20
N VAL A 394 -9.86 20.79 6.95
CA VAL A 394 -10.09 21.81 7.99
C VAL A 394 -11.05 21.30 9.08
N GLY A 395 -12.01 20.46 8.68
CA GLY A 395 -13.00 19.84 9.56
C GLY A 395 -12.57 18.50 10.20
N HIS A 396 -11.34 18.05 10.00
CA HIS A 396 -10.86 16.81 10.62
C HIS A 396 -10.76 16.99 12.14
N GLU A 397 -11.37 16.08 12.90
CA GLU A 397 -11.36 16.17 14.37
C GLU A 397 -10.03 15.67 14.95
N VAL A 398 -9.45 16.46 15.82
CA VAL A 398 -8.19 16.18 16.55
C VAL A 398 -8.39 16.46 18.03
N LEU A 399 -7.79 15.64 18.88
CA LEU A 399 -7.79 15.87 20.33
C LEU A 399 -6.76 16.95 20.67
N CYS A 400 -7.15 17.93 21.51
CA CYS A 400 -6.29 19.01 21.94
C CYS A 400 -5.94 18.87 23.42
N GLU A 401 -4.65 19.04 23.77
CA GLU A 401 -4.15 18.86 25.14
C GLU A 401 -4.73 19.90 26.11
N GLU A 402 -4.86 21.16 25.69
CA GLU A 402 -5.31 22.26 26.55
C GLU A 402 -6.76 22.13 26.98
N THR A 403 -7.59 21.49 26.17
CA THR A 403 -9.03 21.35 26.45
C THR A 403 -9.43 19.95 26.86
N GLY A 404 -8.63 18.93 26.48
CA GLY A 404 -9.01 17.53 26.61
C GLY A 404 -10.21 17.13 25.73
N GLU A 405 -10.57 17.95 24.73
CA GLU A 405 -11.71 17.75 23.85
C GLU A 405 -11.27 17.65 22.39
N PHE A 406 -12.15 17.06 21.55
CA PHE A 406 -11.97 17.05 20.13
C PHE A 406 -12.39 18.37 19.50
N HIS A 407 -11.49 18.98 18.74
CA HIS A 407 -11.71 20.16 17.92
C HIS A 407 -11.39 19.88 16.47
N THR A 408 -11.92 20.69 15.56
CA THR A 408 -11.50 20.57 14.16
C THR A 408 -10.04 21.01 13.99
N LEU A 409 -9.32 20.36 13.08
CA LEU A 409 -7.92 20.66 12.80
C LEU A 409 -7.71 22.14 12.44
N GLY A 410 -8.66 22.74 11.72
CA GLY A 410 -8.64 24.16 11.41
C GLY A 410 -8.79 25.04 12.63
N TYR A 411 -9.68 24.69 13.56
CA TYR A 411 -9.85 25.41 14.81
C TYR A 411 -8.65 25.28 15.73
N ALA A 412 -8.14 24.03 15.90
CA ALA A 412 -6.95 23.77 16.70
C ALA A 412 -5.73 24.56 16.19
N ALA A 413 -5.54 24.61 14.86
CA ALA A 413 -4.48 25.39 14.23
C ALA A 413 -4.65 26.90 14.42
N ALA A 414 -5.89 27.43 14.31
CA ALA A 414 -6.17 28.84 14.49
C ALA A 414 -6.07 29.28 15.96
N ALA A 415 -6.44 28.41 16.90
CA ALA A 415 -6.33 28.64 18.33
C ALA A 415 -4.92 28.42 18.89
N GLY A 416 -4.03 27.79 18.12
CA GLY A 416 -2.68 27.44 18.55
C GLY A 416 -2.61 26.30 19.56
N TYR A 417 -3.63 25.41 19.57
CA TYR A 417 -3.69 24.28 20.51
C TYR A 417 -2.65 23.24 20.18
N THR A 418 -2.15 22.57 21.21
CA THR A 418 -1.26 21.41 21.09
C THR A 418 -2.11 20.17 20.77
N LEU A 419 -1.74 19.44 19.72
CA LEU A 419 -2.42 18.17 19.41
C LEU A 419 -1.91 17.10 20.36
N ALA A 420 -2.84 16.36 20.98
CA ALA A 420 -2.51 15.27 21.89
C ALA A 420 -1.74 14.17 21.16
N THR A 421 -0.67 13.69 21.78
CA THR A 421 0.17 12.57 21.33
C THR A 421 0.01 11.40 22.29
N GLU A 422 0.51 10.21 21.90
CA GLU A 422 0.46 9.01 22.75
C GLU A 422 1.18 9.17 24.10
N ASP A 423 2.10 10.13 24.21
CA ASP A 423 2.84 10.41 25.45
C ASP A 423 2.01 11.23 26.45
N SER A 424 0.88 11.81 26.04
CA SER A 424 -0.01 12.57 26.92
C SER A 424 -1.08 11.65 27.53
N THR A 425 -0.66 10.76 28.43
CA THR A 425 -1.50 9.73 29.09
C THR A 425 -2.77 10.26 29.74
N ALA A 426 -2.78 11.49 30.26
CA ALA A 426 -3.94 12.12 30.88
C ALA A 426 -5.03 12.52 29.85
N ALA A 427 -4.63 12.89 28.64
CA ALA A 427 -5.55 13.26 27.56
C ALA A 427 -6.24 12.04 26.94
N VAL A 428 -5.54 10.89 26.88
CA VAL A 428 -6.07 9.62 26.37
C VAL A 428 -7.16 9.07 27.29
N GLU A 429 -6.99 9.15 28.60
CA GLU A 429 -8.00 8.71 29.58
C GLU A 429 -9.27 9.58 29.54
N SER A 430 -9.11 10.90 29.38
CA SER A 430 -10.24 11.82 29.24
C SER A 430 -11.01 11.61 27.93
N ALA A 431 -10.31 11.33 26.83
CA ALA A 431 -10.90 11.03 25.51
C ALA A 431 -11.69 9.71 25.52
N ALA A 432 -11.19 8.67 26.17
CA ALA A 432 -11.87 7.39 26.31
C ALA A 432 -13.18 7.54 27.10
N GLN A 433 -13.19 8.39 28.11
CA GLN A 433 -14.36 8.69 28.92
C GLN A 433 -15.42 9.53 28.17
N ALA A 434 -14.98 10.50 27.32
CA ALA A 434 -15.85 11.30 26.47
C ALA A 434 -16.49 10.48 25.32
N MET A 435 -15.77 9.52 24.75
CA MET A 435 -16.32 8.59 23.77
C MET A 435 -17.38 7.66 24.36
N SER A 436 -17.15 7.14 25.58
CA SER A 436 -18.13 6.31 26.30
C SER A 436 -19.44 7.05 26.62
N THR A 437 -19.39 8.34 26.89
CA THR A 437 -20.59 9.18 27.14
C THR A 437 -21.35 9.54 25.85
N ARG A 438 -20.67 9.66 24.69
CA ARG A 438 -21.33 9.88 23.40
C ARG A 438 -22.04 8.65 22.87
N GLU A 439 -21.47 7.44 23.05
CA GLU A 439 -22.16 6.19 22.68
C GLU A 439 -23.43 5.95 23.51
N GLY A 440 -23.45 6.39 24.76
CA GLY A 440 -24.65 6.37 25.62
C GLY A 440 -25.76 7.33 25.16
N SER A 441 -25.42 8.43 24.51
CA SER A 441 -26.37 9.45 24.02
C SER A 441 -26.98 9.17 22.65
N LEU A 442 -26.35 8.28 21.86
CA LEU A 442 -26.87 7.83 20.54
C LEU A 442 -27.78 6.60 20.64
N ARG A 443 -27.96 6.03 21.85
CA ARG A 443 -28.87 4.90 22.12
C ARG A 443 -30.13 5.30 22.91
N GLN A 444 -30.40 6.57 23.08
CA GLN A 444 -31.67 7.14 23.49
C GLN A 444 -32.33 7.90 22.34
#